data_e9c69cc01b720c0dcbafae9b135e8e93
#
_entry.id   e9c69cc01b720c0dcbafae9b135e8e93
#
_cell.length_a   1.000
_cell.length_b   1.000
_cell.length_c   1.000
_cell.angle_alpha   90.00
_cell.angle_beta   90.00
_cell.angle_gamma   90.00
#
_symmetry.space_group_name_H-M   'P 1'
#
loop_
_entity.id
_entity.type
_entity.pdbx_description
1 polymer ?
#
loop_
_entity_poly.entity_id
_entity_poly.type
_entity_poly.pdbx_seq_one_letter_code
_entity_poly.pdbx_strand_id
1 'polypeptide(L)'
;MGGMQLLQFCSTFPDKAFSAIPIACSSSHSAQNIALNELARQAIMADPVWDNGKYVLKDLQPKNGLAVARMVGHISYLSEKGMQEKFGRKLQEKADYEFSFNADFQVESYLRHQGMPL
;
A
#
# COMPACT_ATOMS: atom_id res chain seq x y z
N MET A 1 -6.02 -3.39 10.98
CA MET A 1 -5.90 -4.54 11.91
C MET A 1 -6.83 -4.41 13.12
N GLY A 2 -6.96 -3.25 13.77
CA GLY A 2 -7.79 -3.08 14.98
C GLY A 2 -9.24 -3.51 14.84
N GLY A 3 -9.91 -3.21 13.71
CA GLY A 3 -11.28 -3.67 13.47
C GLY A 3 -11.41 -5.20 13.39
N MET A 4 -10.41 -5.91 12.85
CA MET A 4 -10.41 -7.38 12.82
C MET A 4 -10.19 -7.98 14.21
N GLN A 5 -9.35 -7.35 15.04
CA GLN A 5 -9.18 -7.74 16.44
C GLN A 5 -10.49 -7.53 17.23
N LEU A 6 -11.19 -6.42 16.97
CA LEU A 6 -12.50 -6.16 17.56
C LEU A 6 -13.53 -7.23 17.18
N LEU A 7 -13.61 -7.60 15.91
CA LEU A 7 -14.51 -8.67 15.45
C LEU A 7 -14.18 -10.00 16.14
N GLN A 8 -12.89 -10.35 16.23
CA GLN A 8 -12.43 -11.55 16.93
C GLN A 8 -12.78 -11.49 18.42
N PHE A 9 -12.54 -10.35 19.07
CA PHE A 9 -12.88 -10.16 20.50
C PHE A 9 -14.36 -10.34 20.75
N CYS A 10 -15.25 -9.69 19.98
CA CYS A 10 -16.69 -9.81 20.14
C CYS A 10 -17.21 -11.22 19.83
N SER A 11 -16.59 -11.92 18.89
CA SER A 11 -16.91 -13.32 18.60
C SER A 11 -16.49 -14.27 19.73
N THR A 12 -15.37 -13.99 20.39
CA THR A 12 -14.84 -14.82 21.48
C THR A 12 -15.52 -14.51 22.84
N PHE A 13 -15.86 -13.25 23.05
CA PHE A 13 -16.42 -12.75 24.31
C PHE A 13 -17.70 -11.92 24.07
N PRO A 14 -18.80 -12.53 23.61
CA PRO A 14 -20.01 -11.80 23.19
C PRO A 14 -20.62 -10.93 24.29
N ASP A 15 -20.50 -11.34 25.55
CA ASP A 15 -21.10 -10.66 26.71
C ASP A 15 -20.19 -9.54 27.27
N LYS A 16 -18.98 -9.33 26.71
CA LYS A 16 -18.01 -8.36 27.25
C LYS A 16 -18.10 -6.98 26.59
N ALA A 17 -18.79 -6.84 25.48
CA ALA A 17 -18.98 -5.58 24.79
C ALA A 17 -20.47 -5.30 24.58
N PHE A 18 -20.94 -4.13 25.01
CA PHE A 18 -22.30 -3.69 24.77
C PHE A 18 -22.55 -3.40 23.28
N SER A 19 -21.56 -2.81 22.63
CA SER A 19 -21.59 -2.53 21.18
C SER A 19 -20.19 -2.50 20.61
N ALA A 20 -20.06 -2.69 19.29
CA ALA A 20 -18.78 -2.63 18.58
C ALA A 20 -18.95 -1.84 17.29
N ILE A 21 -17.99 -0.99 16.98
CA ILE A 21 -17.96 -0.16 15.75
C ILE A 21 -16.69 -0.52 14.96
N PRO A 22 -16.73 -1.56 14.11
CA PRO A 22 -15.60 -1.89 13.26
C PRO A 22 -15.48 -0.89 12.10
N ILE A 23 -14.33 -0.22 11.98
CA ILE A 23 -14.08 0.79 10.97
C ILE A 23 -13.06 0.25 9.95
N ALA A 24 -13.37 0.36 8.66
CA ALA A 24 -12.50 -0.02 7.54
C ALA A 24 -11.89 -1.43 7.70
N CYS A 25 -12.72 -2.41 8.01
CA CYS A 25 -12.31 -3.80 8.14
C CYS A 25 -13.35 -4.76 7.52
N SER A 26 -12.95 -6.00 7.33
CA SER A 26 -13.82 -7.09 6.89
C SER A 26 -13.54 -8.34 7.71
N SER A 27 -14.50 -9.27 7.73
CA SER A 27 -14.34 -10.58 8.38
C SER A 27 -13.42 -11.51 7.59
N SER A 28 -13.26 -11.28 6.31
CA SER A 28 -12.36 -12.05 5.44
C SER A 28 -11.77 -11.16 4.33
N HIS A 29 -10.55 -11.49 3.90
CA HIS A 29 -9.93 -10.83 2.75
C HIS A 29 -10.45 -11.43 1.45
N SER A 30 -10.72 -10.58 0.46
CA SER A 30 -10.95 -11.01 -0.92
C SER A 30 -9.65 -11.55 -1.54
N ALA A 31 -9.77 -12.35 -2.60
CA ALA A 31 -8.62 -12.80 -3.37
C ALA A 31 -7.76 -11.64 -3.89
N GLN A 32 -8.40 -10.54 -4.31
CA GLN A 32 -7.71 -9.32 -4.73
C GLN A 32 -6.86 -8.71 -3.59
N ASN A 33 -7.43 -8.59 -2.38
CA ASN A 33 -6.68 -8.07 -1.23
C ASN A 33 -5.50 -8.97 -0.86
N ILE A 34 -5.70 -10.30 -0.93
CA ILE A 34 -4.61 -11.26 -0.69
C ILE A 34 -3.50 -11.08 -1.72
N ALA A 35 -3.85 -10.94 -3.01
CA ALA A 35 -2.89 -10.75 -4.09
C ALA A 35 -2.12 -9.42 -3.96
N LEU A 36 -2.80 -8.31 -3.63
CA LEU A 36 -2.13 -7.02 -3.40
C LEU A 36 -1.16 -7.08 -2.21
N ASN A 37 -1.56 -7.74 -1.13
CA ASN A 37 -0.68 -7.95 0.03
C ASN A 37 0.54 -8.82 -0.32
N GLU A 38 0.34 -9.86 -1.15
CA GLU A 38 1.46 -10.70 -1.61
C GLU A 38 2.42 -9.90 -2.48
N LEU A 39 1.91 -9.11 -3.44
CA LEU A 39 2.75 -8.25 -4.27
C LEU A 39 3.60 -7.29 -3.40
N ALA A 40 3.01 -6.67 -2.38
CA ALA A 40 3.73 -5.79 -1.47
C ALA A 40 4.83 -6.55 -0.69
N ARG A 41 4.54 -7.77 -0.20
CA ARG A 41 5.55 -8.61 0.47
C ARG A 41 6.69 -8.99 -0.46
N GLN A 42 6.38 -9.41 -1.68
CA GLN A 42 7.40 -9.79 -2.67
C GLN A 42 8.29 -8.59 -3.03
N ALA A 43 7.74 -7.39 -3.17
CA ALA A 43 8.52 -6.18 -3.39
C ALA A 43 9.52 -5.92 -2.25
N ILE A 44 9.09 -6.07 -0.99
CA ILE A 44 9.97 -5.90 0.18
C ILE A 44 11.04 -7.00 0.23
N MET A 45 10.68 -8.25 -0.01
CA MET A 45 11.59 -9.38 0.04
C MET A 45 12.60 -9.39 -1.12
N ALA A 46 12.27 -8.78 -2.25
CA ALA A 46 13.17 -8.62 -3.38
C ALA A 46 14.23 -7.52 -3.16
N ASP A 47 14.06 -6.66 -2.17
CA ASP A 47 15.06 -5.65 -1.83
C ASP A 47 16.33 -6.34 -1.31
N PRO A 48 17.52 -6.04 -1.88
CA PRO A 48 18.77 -6.66 -1.44
C PRO A 48 19.06 -6.52 0.07
N VAL A 49 18.51 -5.48 0.69
CA VAL A 49 18.68 -5.21 2.14
C VAL A 49 17.80 -6.10 3.00
N TRP A 50 16.80 -6.77 2.45
CA TRP A 50 15.86 -7.61 3.21
C TRP A 50 16.52 -8.71 4.03
N ASP A 51 17.51 -9.41 3.46
CA ASP A 51 18.33 -10.43 4.13
C ASP A 51 17.50 -11.39 5.02
N ASN A 52 16.44 -11.98 4.46
CA ASN A 52 15.51 -12.87 5.19
C ASN A 52 14.97 -12.28 6.51
N GLY A 53 14.71 -10.97 6.53
CA GLY A 53 14.22 -10.25 7.71
C GLY A 53 15.28 -9.81 8.69
N LYS A 54 16.57 -10.11 8.45
CA LYS A 54 17.68 -9.77 9.36
C LYS A 54 18.14 -8.31 9.25
N TYR A 55 17.56 -7.52 8.35
CA TYR A 55 17.88 -6.11 8.16
C TYR A 55 17.74 -5.30 9.46
N VAL A 56 16.81 -5.66 10.34
CA VAL A 56 16.61 -5.01 11.66
C VAL A 56 17.84 -5.13 12.55
N LEU A 57 18.54 -6.27 12.51
CA LEU A 57 19.74 -6.50 13.30
C LEU A 57 20.94 -5.66 12.82
N LYS A 58 20.86 -5.14 11.60
CA LYS A 58 21.91 -4.34 10.96
C LYS A 58 21.58 -2.85 10.93
N ASP A 59 20.50 -2.43 11.58
CA ASP A 59 19.96 -1.05 11.52
C ASP A 59 19.77 -0.56 10.08
N LEU A 60 19.35 -1.46 9.19
CA LEU A 60 19.09 -1.17 7.79
C LEU A 60 17.58 -1.22 7.52
N GLN A 61 17.17 -0.70 6.37
CA GLN A 61 15.77 -0.75 5.92
C GLN A 61 15.72 -1.08 4.43
N PRO A 62 14.87 -2.01 3.98
CA PRO A 62 14.63 -2.32 2.58
C PRO A 62 13.81 -1.20 1.92
N LYS A 63 14.41 -0.03 1.75
CA LYS A 63 13.75 1.22 1.37
C LYS A 63 13.08 1.14 0.00
N ASN A 64 13.74 0.50 -0.96
CA ASN A 64 13.19 0.36 -2.32
C ASN A 64 11.97 -0.56 -2.33
N GLY A 65 12.06 -1.71 -1.66
CA GLY A 65 10.94 -2.63 -1.53
C GLY A 65 9.76 -2.01 -0.79
N LEU A 66 10.02 -1.28 0.30
CA LEU A 66 9.00 -0.53 1.03
C LEU A 66 8.37 0.58 0.19
N ALA A 67 9.15 1.27 -0.65
CA ALA A 67 8.63 2.28 -1.57
C ALA A 67 7.61 1.68 -2.54
N VAL A 68 7.96 0.57 -3.20
CA VAL A 68 7.05 -0.14 -4.11
C VAL A 68 5.80 -0.65 -3.38
N ALA A 69 5.96 -1.23 -2.20
CA ALA A 69 4.83 -1.70 -1.38
C ALA A 69 3.86 -0.56 -1.02
N ARG A 70 4.36 0.65 -0.73
CA ARG A 70 3.52 1.83 -0.51
C ARG A 70 2.80 2.29 -1.78
N MET A 71 3.48 2.28 -2.93
CA MET A 71 2.84 2.60 -4.22
C MET A 71 1.64 1.67 -4.49
N VAL A 72 1.79 0.36 -4.23
CA VAL A 72 0.69 -0.62 -4.32
C VAL A 72 -0.46 -0.23 -3.39
N GLY A 73 -0.16 0.15 -2.14
CA GLY A 73 -1.16 0.64 -1.19
C GLY A 73 -1.92 1.85 -1.74
N HIS A 74 -1.23 2.85 -2.24
CA HIS A 74 -1.85 4.06 -2.80
C HIS A 74 -2.73 3.79 -4.02
N ILE A 75 -2.36 2.85 -4.87
CA ILE A 75 -3.20 2.42 -6.00
C ILE A 75 -4.45 1.71 -5.49
N SER A 76 -4.33 0.83 -4.50
CA SER A 76 -5.44 0.00 -4.00
C SER A 76 -6.49 0.79 -3.20
N TYR A 77 -6.15 1.96 -2.66
CA TYR A 77 -7.07 2.81 -1.88
C TYR A 77 -7.92 3.76 -2.74
N LEU A 78 -7.57 3.97 -4.00
CA LEU A 78 -8.34 4.78 -4.92
C LEU A 78 -9.12 3.89 -5.87
N SER A 79 -10.37 4.27 -6.17
CA SER A 79 -11.10 3.66 -7.27
C SER A 79 -10.51 4.12 -8.62
N GLU A 80 -10.72 3.34 -9.68
CA GLU A 80 -10.34 3.73 -11.04
C GLU A 80 -10.89 5.13 -11.39
N LYS A 81 -12.17 5.37 -11.09
CA LYS A 81 -12.83 6.66 -11.30
C LYS A 81 -12.15 7.78 -10.51
N GLY A 82 -11.87 7.56 -9.22
CA GLY A 82 -11.19 8.55 -8.37
C GLY A 82 -9.76 8.84 -8.84
N MET A 83 -9.04 7.84 -9.32
CA MET A 83 -7.72 8.00 -9.91
C MET A 83 -7.79 8.83 -11.21
N GLN A 84 -8.76 8.53 -12.07
CA GLN A 84 -8.99 9.25 -13.32
C GLN A 84 -9.41 10.71 -13.07
N GLU A 85 -10.30 10.97 -12.12
CA GLU A 85 -10.72 12.34 -11.76
C GLU A 85 -9.56 13.17 -11.21
N LYS A 86 -8.71 12.54 -10.38
CA LYS A 86 -7.60 13.23 -9.71
C LYS A 86 -6.44 13.53 -10.67
N PHE A 87 -6.04 12.58 -11.46
CA PHE A 87 -4.83 12.69 -12.29
C PHE A 87 -5.12 12.71 -13.79
N GLY A 88 -6.05 11.88 -14.28
CA GLY A 88 -6.29 11.67 -15.69
C GLY A 88 -5.01 11.26 -16.41
N ARG A 89 -4.75 11.89 -17.57
CA ARG A 89 -3.51 11.78 -18.34
C ARG A 89 -2.68 13.08 -18.29
N LYS A 90 -2.76 13.81 -17.19
CA LYS A 90 -2.07 15.09 -17.03
C LYS A 90 -0.56 14.86 -16.92
N LEU A 91 0.19 15.60 -17.71
CA LEU A 91 1.66 15.60 -17.68
C LEU A 91 2.17 16.41 -16.47
N GLN A 92 3.33 16.01 -15.97
CA GLN A 92 4.01 16.65 -14.86
C GLN A 92 4.97 17.72 -15.42
N GLU A 93 4.56 18.99 -15.39
CA GLU A 93 5.40 20.15 -15.77
C GLU A 93 6.07 20.03 -17.15
N LYS A 94 5.46 19.26 -18.06
CA LYS A 94 5.96 19.03 -19.41
C LYS A 94 4.88 19.33 -20.45
N ALA A 95 5.29 19.77 -21.63
CA ALA A 95 4.40 19.95 -22.78
C ALA A 95 4.08 18.63 -23.47
N ASP A 96 5.03 17.68 -23.46
CA ASP A 96 4.96 16.39 -24.15
C ASP A 96 5.61 15.29 -23.32
N TYR A 97 5.27 14.03 -23.60
CA TYR A 97 5.90 12.86 -22.97
C TYR A 97 7.14 12.43 -23.75
N GLU A 98 8.09 11.86 -23.03
CA GLU A 98 9.36 11.39 -23.57
C GLU A 98 9.51 9.88 -23.40
N PHE A 99 10.23 9.21 -24.29
CA PHE A 99 10.62 7.81 -24.10
C PHE A 99 11.82 7.72 -23.14
N SER A 100 11.53 7.94 -21.84
CA SER A 100 12.54 7.87 -20.78
C SER A 100 12.00 7.12 -19.57
N PHE A 101 12.86 6.84 -18.58
CA PHE A 101 12.46 6.28 -17.29
C PHE A 101 12.05 7.34 -16.25
N ASN A 102 11.92 8.60 -16.67
CA ASN A 102 11.44 9.67 -15.81
C ASN A 102 9.92 9.64 -15.66
N ALA A 103 9.39 10.29 -14.63
CA ALA A 103 7.95 10.48 -14.49
C ALA A 103 7.47 11.52 -15.51
N ASP A 104 6.60 11.12 -16.42
CA ASP A 104 5.96 12.00 -17.38
C ASP A 104 4.59 12.43 -16.91
N PHE A 105 3.82 11.53 -16.31
CA PHE A 105 2.48 11.80 -15.83
C PHE A 105 2.44 12.17 -14.33
N GLN A 106 1.48 13.01 -13.96
CA GLN A 106 1.30 13.42 -12.55
C GLN A 106 1.08 12.23 -11.62
N VAL A 107 0.39 11.18 -12.07
CA VAL A 107 0.18 9.97 -11.27
C VAL A 107 1.49 9.23 -10.98
N GLU A 108 2.44 9.20 -11.90
CA GLU A 108 3.76 8.60 -11.68
C GLU A 108 4.56 9.38 -10.65
N SER A 109 4.59 10.71 -10.78
CA SER A 109 5.22 11.60 -9.81
C SER A 109 4.60 11.45 -8.42
N TYR A 110 3.26 11.41 -8.35
CA TYR A 110 2.53 11.15 -7.11
C TYR A 110 2.95 9.83 -6.46
N LEU A 111 2.97 8.73 -7.21
CA LEU A 111 3.35 7.42 -6.67
C LEU A 111 4.80 7.40 -6.19
N ARG A 112 5.72 7.99 -6.94
CA ARG A 112 7.12 8.09 -6.52
C ARG A 112 7.26 8.88 -5.21
N HIS A 113 6.58 10.02 -5.10
CA HIS A 113 6.56 10.81 -3.86
C HIS A 113 6.00 10.03 -2.67
N GLN A 114 4.87 9.34 -2.85
CA GLN A 114 4.25 8.55 -1.79
C GLN A 114 5.08 7.32 -1.41
N GLY A 115 5.89 6.80 -2.32
CA GLY A 115 6.81 5.71 -2.06
C GLY A 115 8.03 6.12 -1.23
N MET A 116 8.40 7.41 -1.20
CA MET A 116 9.58 7.86 -0.45
C MET A 116 9.45 7.53 1.04
N PRO A 117 10.54 7.13 1.72
CA PRO A 117 10.54 6.99 3.17
C PRO A 117 10.27 8.35 3.82
N LEU A 118 9.49 8.33 4.89
CA LEU A 118 9.33 9.48 5.80
C LEU A 118 10.64 9.73 6.53
#